data_703107232b438cc6cfdea99b0ebaecea
#
_entry.id   703107232b438cc6cfdea99b0ebaecea
#
_cell.length_a   1.000
_cell.length_b   1.000
_cell.length_c   1.000
_cell.angle_alpha   90.00
_cell.angle_beta   90.00
_cell.angle_gamma   90.00
#
_symmetry.space_group_name_H-M   'P 1'
#
loop_
_entity.id
_entity.type
_entity.pdbx_description
1 polymer ?
#
loop_
_entity_poly.entity_id
_entity_poly.type
_entity_poly.pdbx_seq_one_letter_code
_entity_poly.pdbx_strand_id
1 'polypeptide(L)'
;MRATAGDVVVTTMHKLAVALTALCVNVVVPHHSYARDDGRFANSPLKLWFDRLASGKGLCCSFADGVSVQDVDWDTQDGHYRVRIYGQWLVVPDDAVVTEPNRFGPAVVWPYNDRSGNTQIRCFMPGAGT
;
A
#
# COMPACT_ATOMS: atom_id res chain seq x y z
N MET A 1 -33.88 -11.42 -63.38
CA MET A 1 -33.95 -11.42 -61.91
C MET A 1 -33.26 -10.18 -61.40
N ARG A 2 -34.03 -9.23 -60.88
CA ARG A 2 -33.49 -7.95 -60.35
C ARG A 2 -33.17 -8.13 -58.86
N ALA A 3 -31.90 -8.11 -58.50
CA ALA A 3 -31.51 -7.98 -57.10
C ALA A 3 -31.85 -6.59 -56.60
N THR A 4 -32.62 -6.49 -55.55
CA THR A 4 -33.06 -5.23 -54.98
C THR A 4 -31.93 -4.61 -54.15
N ALA A 5 -31.73 -3.31 -54.29
CA ALA A 5 -30.67 -2.54 -53.65
C ALA A 5 -30.63 -2.62 -52.11
N GLY A 6 -31.65 -3.23 -51.49
CA GLY A 6 -31.76 -3.40 -50.03
C GLY A 6 -30.84 -4.48 -49.46
N ASP A 7 -30.59 -5.57 -50.19
CA ASP A 7 -29.83 -6.72 -49.67
C ASP A 7 -28.32 -6.43 -49.54
N VAL A 8 -27.79 -5.56 -50.39
CA VAL A 8 -26.36 -5.22 -50.39
C VAL A 8 -26.02 -4.32 -49.18
N VAL A 9 -26.93 -3.42 -48.80
CA VAL A 9 -26.71 -2.49 -47.69
C VAL A 9 -26.70 -3.21 -46.33
N VAL A 10 -27.65 -4.16 -46.14
CA VAL A 10 -27.75 -4.92 -44.87
C VAL A 10 -26.52 -5.81 -44.65
N THR A 11 -26.03 -6.43 -45.72
CA THR A 11 -24.83 -7.31 -45.57
C THR A 11 -23.55 -6.55 -45.27
N THR A 12 -23.43 -5.32 -45.79
CA THR A 12 -22.26 -4.48 -45.52
C THR A 12 -22.25 -3.92 -44.08
N MET A 13 -23.42 -3.57 -43.54
CA MET A 13 -23.56 -3.09 -42.15
C MET A 13 -23.27 -4.18 -41.12
N HIS A 14 -23.66 -5.44 -41.40
CA HIS A 14 -23.36 -6.57 -40.49
C HIS A 14 -21.85 -6.86 -40.43
N LYS A 15 -21.12 -6.73 -41.54
CA LYS A 15 -19.68 -6.95 -41.57
C LYS A 15 -18.88 -5.85 -40.84
N LEU A 16 -19.38 -4.60 -40.89
CA LEU A 16 -18.77 -3.48 -40.13
C LEU A 16 -19.05 -3.58 -38.62
N ALA A 17 -20.24 -4.05 -38.22
CA ALA A 17 -20.57 -4.21 -36.79
C ALA A 17 -19.72 -5.30 -36.11
N VAL A 18 -19.41 -6.40 -36.81
CA VAL A 18 -18.55 -7.49 -36.27
C VAL A 18 -17.07 -7.08 -36.17
N ALA A 19 -16.60 -6.19 -37.03
CA ALA A 19 -15.21 -5.72 -36.98
C ALA A 19 -14.94 -4.73 -35.85
N LEU A 20 -15.95 -4.00 -35.38
CA LEU A 20 -15.81 -3.00 -34.29
C LEU A 20 -15.85 -3.63 -32.89
N THR A 21 -16.44 -4.80 -32.73
CA THR A 21 -16.51 -5.48 -31.43
C THR A 21 -15.25 -6.24 -31.05
N ALA A 22 -14.34 -6.48 -31.98
CA ALA A 22 -13.08 -7.21 -31.71
C ALA A 22 -11.96 -6.35 -31.12
N LEU A 23 -12.12 -5.02 -31.00
CA LEU A 23 -11.04 -4.12 -30.60
C LEU A 23 -11.08 -3.66 -29.13
N CYS A 24 -12.02 -4.15 -28.33
CA CYS A 24 -12.15 -3.81 -26.92
C CYS A 24 -11.78 -4.97 -25.98
N VAL A 25 -10.77 -5.77 -26.32
CA VAL A 25 -10.12 -6.59 -25.31
C VAL A 25 -9.17 -5.67 -24.55
N ASN A 26 -9.69 -4.95 -23.55
CA ASN A 26 -8.88 -4.34 -22.53
C ASN A 26 -8.16 -5.47 -21.79
N VAL A 27 -6.89 -5.68 -22.13
CA VAL A 27 -5.98 -6.50 -21.33
C VAL A 27 -5.81 -5.75 -20.02
N VAL A 28 -6.64 -6.08 -19.02
CA VAL A 28 -6.41 -5.69 -17.64
C VAL A 28 -5.17 -6.46 -17.20
N VAL A 29 -4.01 -5.86 -17.42
CA VAL A 29 -2.76 -6.36 -16.84
C VAL A 29 -2.89 -6.10 -15.34
N PRO A 30 -2.92 -7.13 -14.48
CA PRO A 30 -2.89 -6.90 -13.05
C PRO A 30 -1.56 -6.20 -12.73
N HIS A 31 -1.64 -4.93 -12.39
CA HIS A 31 -0.52 -4.21 -11.83
C HIS A 31 -0.32 -4.75 -10.42
N HIS A 32 0.51 -5.77 -10.30
CA HIS A 32 1.04 -6.17 -9.02
C HIS A 32 1.97 -5.04 -8.58
N SER A 33 1.44 -4.12 -7.77
CA SER A 33 2.27 -3.20 -7.01
C SER A 33 3.03 -4.03 -5.98
N TYR A 34 4.16 -4.58 -6.37
CA TYR A 34 5.15 -5.02 -5.39
C TYR A 34 5.60 -3.74 -4.68
N ALA A 35 5.41 -3.66 -3.36
CA ALA A 35 6.17 -2.76 -2.52
C ALA A 35 7.64 -3.12 -2.77
N ARG A 36 8.28 -2.35 -3.63
CA ARG A 36 9.66 -2.60 -4.04
C ARG A 36 10.50 -1.90 -3.00
N ASP A 37 11.29 -2.66 -2.25
CA ASP A 37 12.46 -2.10 -1.59
C ASP A 37 13.26 -1.36 -2.68
N ASP A 38 13.21 -0.03 -2.66
CA ASP A 38 13.88 0.82 -3.65
C ASP A 38 15.40 0.89 -3.43
N GLY A 39 15.91 0.10 -2.49
CA GLY A 39 17.32 -0.01 -2.16
C GLY A 39 17.89 1.20 -1.43
N ARG A 40 17.09 2.23 -1.10
CA ARG A 40 17.58 3.44 -0.39
C ARG A 40 18.35 3.11 0.88
N PHE A 41 18.00 2.02 1.54
CA PHE A 41 18.58 1.61 2.81
C PHE A 41 19.42 0.34 2.71
N ALA A 42 19.70 -0.16 1.49
CA ALA A 42 20.46 -1.40 1.28
C ALA A 42 21.83 -1.41 1.99
N ASN A 43 22.48 -0.26 2.08
CA ASN A 43 23.77 -0.07 2.73
C ASN A 43 23.66 0.50 4.16
N SER A 44 22.46 0.59 4.73
CA SER A 44 22.30 1.06 6.11
C SER A 44 22.91 0.06 7.10
N PRO A 45 23.70 0.49 8.08
CA PRO A 45 24.18 -0.39 9.15
C PRO A 45 23.03 -0.98 9.99
N LEU A 46 21.84 -0.36 9.95
CA LEU A 46 20.65 -0.82 10.65
C LEU A 46 19.77 -1.75 9.80
N LYS A 47 20.11 -2.01 8.53
CA LYS A 47 19.26 -2.79 7.63
C LYS A 47 18.85 -4.13 8.24
N LEU A 48 19.82 -4.93 8.67
CA LEU A 48 19.55 -6.26 9.26
C LEU A 48 18.73 -6.19 10.54
N TRP A 49 18.82 -5.10 11.30
CA TRP A 49 18.00 -4.89 12.47
C TRP A 49 16.57 -4.55 12.07
N PHE A 50 16.35 -3.64 11.12
CA PHE A 50 15.02 -3.32 10.60
C PHE A 50 14.33 -4.54 9.97
N ASP A 51 15.07 -5.35 9.21
CA ASP A 51 14.50 -6.52 8.51
C ASP A 51 13.93 -7.59 9.48
N ARG A 52 14.37 -7.58 10.75
CA ARG A 52 13.88 -8.52 11.77
C ARG A 52 12.90 -7.92 12.76
N LEU A 53 12.66 -6.61 12.72
CA LEU A 53 11.70 -5.98 13.62
C LEU A 53 10.33 -6.61 13.50
N ALA A 54 9.72 -6.86 14.65
CA ALA A 54 8.41 -7.47 14.74
C ALA A 54 7.59 -6.82 15.86
N SER A 55 6.28 -6.85 15.70
CA SER A 55 5.29 -6.59 16.72
C SER A 55 4.50 -7.86 17.02
N GLY A 56 3.50 -7.82 17.88
CA GLY A 56 2.56 -8.92 18.06
C GLY A 56 1.82 -9.34 16.79
N LYS A 57 1.76 -8.45 15.80
CA LYS A 57 1.20 -8.73 14.45
C LYS A 57 2.18 -9.43 13.50
N GLY A 58 3.41 -9.68 13.92
CA GLY A 58 4.49 -10.28 13.12
C GLY A 58 5.49 -9.27 12.58
N LEU A 59 6.26 -9.64 11.55
CA LEU A 59 7.31 -8.79 10.98
C LEU A 59 6.75 -7.45 10.49
N CYS A 60 7.52 -6.37 10.75
CA CYS A 60 7.16 -5.00 10.38
C CYS A 60 7.41 -4.65 8.91
N CYS A 61 7.88 -5.61 8.10
CA CYS A 61 8.37 -5.38 6.75
C CYS A 61 9.74 -4.65 6.74
N SER A 62 10.20 -4.19 5.57
CA SER A 62 11.49 -3.55 5.47
C SER A 62 11.48 -2.12 6.02
N PHE A 63 12.68 -1.56 6.25
CA PHE A 63 12.80 -0.14 6.62
C PHE A 63 12.22 0.80 5.54
N ALA A 64 12.30 0.41 4.28
CA ALA A 64 11.78 1.19 3.17
C ALA A 64 10.24 1.38 3.24
N ASP A 65 9.53 0.46 3.89
CA ASP A 65 8.07 0.52 4.07
C ASP A 65 7.67 1.29 5.34
N GLY A 66 8.63 1.62 6.21
CA GLY A 66 8.41 2.41 7.41
C GLY A 66 8.40 3.91 7.11
N VAL A 67 7.58 4.65 7.85
CA VAL A 67 7.50 6.11 7.80
C VAL A 67 8.03 6.67 9.11
N SER A 68 9.09 7.49 9.05
CA SER A 68 9.56 8.24 10.21
C SER A 68 8.52 9.27 10.63
N VAL A 69 8.23 9.33 11.93
CA VAL A 69 7.21 10.20 12.52
C VAL A 69 7.90 11.29 13.33
N GLN A 70 7.48 12.52 13.14
CA GLN A 70 7.93 13.65 13.96
C GLN A 70 7.36 13.52 15.37
N ASP A 71 8.08 14.04 16.38
CA ASP A 71 7.62 13.98 17.78
C ASP A 71 6.24 14.64 18.00
N VAL A 72 5.89 15.61 17.19
CA VAL A 72 4.57 16.28 17.21
C VAL A 72 3.45 15.45 16.56
N ASP A 73 3.79 14.38 15.90
CA ASP A 73 2.86 13.53 15.15
C ASP A 73 2.60 12.19 15.84
N TRP A 74 3.04 12.02 17.07
CA TRP A 74 2.69 10.89 17.91
C TRP A 74 2.68 11.28 19.38
N ASP A 75 1.83 10.64 20.18
CA ASP A 75 1.69 10.83 21.60
C ASP A 75 1.14 9.57 22.29
N THR A 76 0.87 9.72 23.59
CA THR A 76 0.16 8.71 24.39
C THR A 76 -1.12 9.31 24.94
N GLN A 77 -2.24 8.65 24.70
CA GLN A 77 -3.54 9.02 25.28
C GLN A 77 -4.21 7.78 25.86
N ASP A 78 -4.73 7.90 27.08
CA ASP A 78 -5.45 6.82 27.80
C ASP A 78 -4.67 5.50 27.87
N GLY A 79 -3.33 5.59 27.93
CA GLY A 79 -2.43 4.44 28.01
C GLY A 79 -2.09 3.81 26.67
N HIS A 80 -2.59 4.34 25.56
CA HIS A 80 -2.31 3.85 24.21
C HIS A 80 -1.52 4.88 23.41
N TYR A 81 -0.61 4.41 22.54
CA TYR A 81 0.02 5.28 21.56
C TYR A 81 -0.98 5.73 20.50
N ARG A 82 -0.81 6.96 20.04
CA ARG A 82 -1.48 7.48 18.84
C ARG A 82 -0.45 8.06 17.90
N VAL A 83 -0.73 7.96 16.61
CA VAL A 83 0.12 8.49 15.55
C VAL A 83 -0.72 9.21 14.51
N ARG A 84 -0.20 10.32 13.99
CA ARG A 84 -0.86 11.08 12.93
C ARG A 84 -0.31 10.66 11.57
N ILE A 85 -1.16 10.02 10.77
CA ILE A 85 -0.85 9.55 9.42
C ILE A 85 -1.81 10.22 8.45
N TYR A 86 -1.29 10.83 7.39
CA TYR A 86 -2.10 11.55 6.40
C TYR A 86 -3.07 12.57 7.01
N GLY A 87 -2.64 13.24 8.09
CA GLY A 87 -3.45 14.25 8.79
C GLY A 87 -4.50 13.69 9.75
N GLN A 88 -4.61 12.38 9.90
CA GLN A 88 -5.56 11.73 10.81
C GLN A 88 -4.83 11.09 11.99
N TRP A 89 -5.38 11.30 13.20
CA TRP A 89 -4.91 10.61 14.39
C TRP A 89 -5.48 9.18 14.43
N LEU A 90 -4.60 8.21 14.54
CA LEU A 90 -4.95 6.80 14.67
C LEU A 90 -4.42 6.27 16.00
N VAL A 91 -5.25 5.53 16.72
CA VAL A 91 -4.81 4.77 17.90
C VAL A 91 -3.99 3.58 17.41
N VAL A 92 -2.80 3.41 17.97
CA VAL A 92 -1.95 2.26 17.69
C VAL A 92 -2.48 1.07 18.47
N PRO A 93 -2.83 -0.05 17.83
CA PRO A 93 -3.17 -1.27 18.55
C PRO A 93 -1.99 -1.73 19.40
N ASP A 94 -2.25 -2.20 20.63
CA ASP A 94 -1.17 -2.62 21.54
C ASP A 94 -0.29 -3.73 20.95
N ASP A 95 -0.91 -4.64 20.20
CA ASP A 95 -0.21 -5.71 19.49
C ASP A 95 0.61 -5.23 18.27
N ALA A 96 0.45 -3.97 17.87
CA ALA A 96 1.26 -3.35 16.83
C ALA A 96 2.52 -2.66 17.38
N VAL A 97 2.63 -2.49 18.70
CA VAL A 97 3.80 -1.82 19.31
C VAL A 97 5.03 -2.72 19.27
N VAL A 98 6.14 -2.20 18.74
CA VAL A 98 7.45 -2.86 18.79
C VAL A 98 8.05 -2.63 20.18
N THR A 99 8.37 -3.72 20.88
CA THR A 99 8.94 -3.67 22.24
C THR A 99 10.47 -3.74 22.25
N GLU A 100 11.11 -4.02 21.10
CA GLU A 100 12.55 -3.98 20.97
C GLU A 100 13.04 -2.52 21.08
N PRO A 101 14.18 -2.26 21.75
CA PRO A 101 14.72 -0.90 21.87
C PRO A 101 14.95 -0.24 20.51
N ASN A 102 14.48 0.99 20.39
CA ASN A 102 14.67 1.78 19.18
C ASN A 102 16.14 2.18 19.00
N ARG A 103 16.81 1.62 17.98
CA ARG A 103 18.20 1.93 17.60
C ARG A 103 18.30 3.03 16.55
N PHE A 104 17.19 3.42 15.97
CA PHE A 104 17.15 4.42 14.90
C PHE A 104 17.04 5.85 15.46
N GLY A 105 16.37 6.02 16.59
CA GLY A 105 16.13 7.30 17.26
C GLY A 105 14.71 7.82 17.03
N PRO A 106 14.35 8.30 15.84
CA PRO A 106 12.99 8.76 15.55
C PRO A 106 11.93 7.66 15.70
N ALA A 107 10.69 8.04 15.99
CA ALA A 107 9.58 7.09 15.91
C ALA A 107 9.37 6.62 14.46
N VAL A 108 8.93 5.38 14.29
CA VAL A 108 8.64 4.80 12.98
C VAL A 108 7.32 4.06 13.02
N VAL A 109 6.49 4.25 11.99
CA VAL A 109 5.22 3.55 11.80
C VAL A 109 5.22 2.82 10.46
N TRP A 110 4.63 1.64 10.42
CA TRP A 110 4.39 0.85 9.19
C TRP A 110 2.89 0.78 8.92
N PRO A 111 2.36 1.77 8.17
CA PRO A 111 0.96 1.77 7.80
C PRO A 111 0.70 0.85 6.61
N TYR A 112 -0.51 0.33 6.52
CA TYR A 112 -1.01 -0.37 5.34
C TYR A 112 -2.50 -0.11 5.18
N ASN A 113 -3.04 -0.28 3.99
CA ASN A 113 -4.46 -0.19 3.76
C ASN A 113 -5.08 -1.60 3.78
N ASP A 114 -6.16 -1.75 4.53
CA ASP A 114 -6.95 -2.97 4.50
C ASP A 114 -7.74 -3.11 3.18
N ARG A 115 -8.46 -4.21 3.02
CA ARG A 115 -9.25 -4.48 1.79
C ARG A 115 -10.36 -3.46 1.54
N SER A 116 -10.77 -2.73 2.57
CA SER A 116 -11.79 -1.67 2.50
C SER A 116 -11.17 -0.29 2.25
N GLY A 117 -9.83 -0.21 2.14
CA GLY A 117 -9.10 1.04 1.92
C GLY A 117 -8.82 1.83 3.20
N ASN A 118 -9.14 1.31 4.39
CA ASN A 118 -8.84 2.00 5.64
C ASN A 118 -7.37 1.83 6.01
N THR A 119 -6.75 2.92 6.47
CA THR A 119 -5.38 2.88 6.99
C THR A 119 -5.33 2.14 8.31
N GLN A 120 -4.48 1.14 8.38
CA GLN A 120 -4.20 0.31 9.53
C GLN A 120 -2.71 0.40 9.89
N ILE A 121 -2.35 0.02 11.12
CA ILE A 121 -0.97 0.01 11.57
C ILE A 121 -0.50 -1.44 11.75
N ARG A 122 0.54 -1.81 11.01
CA ARG A 122 1.22 -3.10 11.11
C ARG A 122 2.16 -3.12 12.31
N CYS A 123 2.99 -2.09 12.40
CA CYS A 123 3.93 -1.87 13.50
C CYS A 123 4.03 -0.39 13.82
N PHE A 124 4.35 -0.09 15.07
CA PHE A 124 4.75 1.22 15.54
C PHE A 124 5.92 1.08 16.51
N MET A 125 6.99 1.80 16.27
CA MET A 125 8.16 1.87 17.15
C MET A 125 8.24 3.29 17.71
N PRO A 126 8.04 3.48 19.03
CA PRO A 126 8.17 4.79 19.66
C PRO A 126 9.57 5.38 19.50
N GLY A 127 9.67 6.70 19.55
CA GLY A 127 10.97 7.38 19.53
C GLY A 127 11.85 7.00 20.72
N ALA A 128 13.17 6.98 20.53
CA ALA A 128 14.12 6.78 21.62
C ALA A 128 14.17 8.03 22.50
N GLY A 129 14.01 7.86 23.81
CA GLY A 129 14.11 8.97 24.78
C GLY A 129 12.78 9.48 25.33
N THR A 130 11.72 8.69 25.19
CA THR A 130 10.43 8.94 25.85
C THR A 130 10.27 8.07 27.08
#